data_ffc6e33d16fdb2e6e663fde941e4517f
#
_entry.id   ffc6e33d16fdb2e6e663fde941e4517f
#
_cell.length_a   1.000
_cell.length_b   1.000
_cell.length_c   1.000
_cell.angle_alpha   90.00
_cell.angle_beta   90.00
_cell.angle_gamma   90.00
#
_symmetry.space_group_name_H-M   'P 1'
#
loop_
_entity.id
_entity.type
_entity.pdbx_description
1 polymer ?
#
loop_
_entity_poly.entity_id
_entity_poly.type
_entity_poly.pdbx_seq_one_letter_code
_entity_poly.pdbx_strand_id
1 'polypeptide(L)'
;MSKQDRYAGASALTGLSLGQQSDYISQYTPSLLQPVPRSLNRDDLQLGDDLPFSGCDVWTLYELSWLNAKGKPMVAVGEVTIPATSANLIESKSFKLYLNSFNQTRCDSIEIVAAMLTKDLSACAGETVKVTLFPLDKAPHQIAQLPGECIDEQDIEVDNYEFDASLLQGAAGSKLVEETLRSHLLKSNCLVTSQPDWGSVVIRYKGPKLDREKLLRYLISFRQHNEFHEQCIERIFIDLKHYCQPEQLTVYARYTRRGGLDINPFRSNFEAVPANLRLIRQ
;
A
#
# COMPACT_ATOMS: atom_id res chain seq x y z
N MET A 1 -21.70 -5.94 14.64
CA MET A 1 -21.63 -5.99 13.16
C MET A 1 -20.16 -6.11 12.81
N SER A 2 -19.73 -7.17 12.15
CA SER A 2 -18.32 -7.34 11.83
C SER A 2 -17.85 -6.27 10.81
N LYS A 3 -16.55 -6.00 10.72
CA LYS A 3 -15.98 -5.07 9.72
C LYS A 3 -16.35 -5.53 8.31
N GLN A 4 -16.30 -6.85 8.06
CA GLN A 4 -16.73 -7.46 6.79
C GLN A 4 -18.20 -7.16 6.45
N ASP A 5 -19.10 -7.17 7.44
CA ASP A 5 -20.53 -6.87 7.20
C ASP A 5 -20.74 -5.40 6.81
N ARG A 6 -19.97 -4.47 7.37
CA ARG A 6 -20.05 -3.03 7.02
C ARG A 6 -19.56 -2.76 5.60
N TYR A 7 -18.48 -3.43 5.17
CA TYR A 7 -17.97 -3.31 3.81
C TYR A 7 -18.90 -4.02 2.80
N ALA A 8 -19.46 -5.18 3.16
CA ALA A 8 -20.42 -5.87 2.31
C ALA A 8 -21.71 -5.07 2.07
N GLY A 9 -22.10 -4.22 3.04
CA GLY A 9 -23.25 -3.32 2.93
C GLY A 9 -22.97 -1.94 2.35
N ALA A 10 -21.70 -1.58 2.15
CA ALA A 10 -21.35 -0.27 1.61
C ALA A 10 -21.64 -0.22 0.11
N SER A 11 -22.56 0.64 -0.32
CA SER A 11 -22.94 0.83 -1.73
C SER A 11 -21.73 1.17 -2.63
N ALA A 12 -20.69 1.80 -2.06
CA ALA A 12 -19.43 2.13 -2.74
C ALA A 12 -18.61 0.88 -3.15
N LEU A 13 -18.86 -0.29 -2.55
CA LEU A 13 -18.18 -1.55 -2.89
C LEU A 13 -19.07 -2.48 -3.72
N THR A 14 -20.34 -2.12 -3.91
CA THR A 14 -21.26 -2.87 -4.77
C THR A 14 -20.84 -2.71 -6.23
N GLY A 15 -20.44 -3.80 -6.86
CA GLY A 15 -19.99 -3.79 -8.27
C GLY A 15 -18.47 -3.85 -8.45
N LEU A 16 -17.67 -3.96 -7.37
CA LEU A 16 -16.25 -4.25 -7.52
C LEU A 16 -16.06 -5.56 -8.30
N SER A 17 -15.16 -5.53 -9.29
CA SER A 17 -14.80 -6.70 -10.10
C SER A 17 -14.00 -7.76 -9.33
N LEU A 18 -13.59 -7.42 -8.11
CA LEU A 18 -12.79 -8.27 -7.24
C LEU A 18 -13.60 -9.51 -6.80
N GLY A 19 -13.02 -10.70 -6.96
CA GLY A 19 -13.71 -11.98 -6.69
C GLY A 19 -14.62 -12.49 -7.81
N GLN A 20 -14.87 -11.70 -8.88
CA GLN A 20 -15.64 -12.12 -10.04
C GLN A 20 -14.74 -12.53 -11.22
N GLN A 21 -15.26 -13.39 -12.10
CA GLN A 21 -14.64 -13.67 -13.39
C GLN A 21 -14.79 -12.41 -14.26
N SER A 22 -13.67 -11.89 -14.79
CA SER A 22 -13.66 -10.69 -15.63
C SER A 22 -13.18 -11.06 -17.02
N ASP A 23 -13.85 -10.57 -18.05
CA ASP A 23 -13.38 -10.69 -19.43
C ASP A 23 -12.05 -9.93 -19.60
N TYR A 24 -11.16 -10.50 -20.43
CA TYR A 24 -9.93 -9.82 -20.79
C TYR A 24 -10.20 -8.69 -21.80
N ILE A 25 -10.06 -7.46 -21.34
CA ILE A 25 -10.20 -6.25 -22.16
C ILE A 25 -8.81 -5.76 -22.50
N SER A 26 -8.49 -5.71 -23.82
CA SER A 26 -7.17 -5.33 -24.32
C SER A 26 -7.15 -3.98 -25.05
N GLN A 27 -8.28 -3.28 -25.13
CA GLN A 27 -8.41 -1.94 -25.69
C GLN A 27 -8.62 -0.92 -24.56
N TYR A 28 -7.98 0.22 -24.66
CA TYR A 28 -8.02 1.27 -23.64
C TYR A 28 -9.42 1.57 -23.14
N THR A 29 -9.62 1.34 -21.85
CA THR A 29 -10.91 1.43 -21.19
C THR A 29 -10.75 2.01 -19.78
N PRO A 30 -10.73 3.34 -19.61
CA PRO A 30 -10.51 3.99 -18.30
C PRO A 30 -11.64 3.70 -17.30
N SER A 31 -12.84 3.37 -17.76
CA SER A 31 -13.98 3.01 -16.90
C SER A 31 -13.80 1.70 -16.12
N LEU A 32 -12.72 0.96 -16.35
CA LEU A 32 -12.35 -0.19 -15.53
C LEU A 32 -11.85 0.19 -14.13
N LEU A 33 -11.31 1.40 -13.97
CA LEU A 33 -10.81 1.87 -12.68
C LEU A 33 -11.94 2.03 -11.67
N GLN A 34 -11.74 1.52 -10.47
CA GLN A 34 -12.73 1.56 -9.40
C GLN A 34 -12.16 2.28 -8.17
N PRO A 35 -12.77 3.40 -7.77
CA PRO A 35 -12.39 4.12 -6.56
C PRO A 35 -12.94 3.41 -5.32
N VAL A 36 -12.18 3.43 -4.23
CA VAL A 36 -12.62 2.99 -2.90
C VAL A 36 -12.43 4.15 -1.93
N PRO A 37 -13.51 4.71 -1.37
CA PRO A 37 -13.40 5.85 -0.44
C PRO A 37 -12.51 5.53 0.78
N ARG A 38 -11.52 6.38 1.05
CA ARG A 38 -10.66 6.23 2.25
C ARG A 38 -11.44 6.40 3.56
N SER A 39 -12.54 7.15 3.55
CA SER A 39 -13.41 7.33 4.71
C SER A 39 -13.89 6.01 5.30
N LEU A 40 -14.15 4.99 4.48
CA LEU A 40 -14.61 3.68 4.96
C LEU A 40 -13.71 3.06 6.05
N ASN A 41 -12.41 3.33 6.02
CA ASN A 41 -11.49 2.87 7.05
C ASN A 41 -11.18 3.97 8.09
N ARG A 42 -11.06 5.21 7.62
CA ARG A 42 -10.68 6.35 8.47
C ARG A 42 -11.74 6.66 9.53
N ASP A 43 -13.03 6.43 9.22
CA ASP A 43 -14.10 6.50 10.18
C ASP A 43 -13.91 5.52 11.34
N ASP A 44 -13.44 4.29 11.04
CA ASP A 44 -13.12 3.29 12.07
C ASP A 44 -11.91 3.69 12.94
N LEU A 45 -10.97 4.42 12.36
CA LEU A 45 -9.79 4.95 13.05
C LEU A 45 -10.07 6.32 13.72
N GLN A 46 -11.31 6.83 13.60
CA GLN A 46 -11.73 8.15 14.09
C GLN A 46 -10.86 9.29 13.52
N LEU A 47 -10.41 9.14 12.27
CA LEU A 47 -9.64 10.15 11.55
C LEU A 47 -10.61 11.12 10.88
N GLY A 48 -10.51 12.40 11.27
CA GLY A 48 -11.20 13.50 10.59
C GLY A 48 -10.42 13.99 9.37
N ASP A 49 -10.75 15.20 8.93
CA ASP A 49 -10.09 15.85 7.78
C ASP A 49 -8.63 16.19 8.08
N ASP A 50 -8.29 16.48 9.33
CA ASP A 50 -6.92 16.73 9.79
C ASP A 50 -6.21 15.41 10.08
N LEU A 51 -5.45 14.91 9.12
CA LEU A 51 -4.69 13.68 9.26
C LEU A 51 -3.45 13.90 10.15
N PRO A 52 -3.15 13.00 11.11
CA PRO A 52 -1.96 13.10 11.97
C PRO A 52 -0.67 12.71 11.23
N PHE A 53 -0.74 12.47 9.95
CA PHE A 53 0.36 12.11 9.05
C PHE A 53 0.20 12.77 7.67
N SER A 54 1.32 12.95 7.00
CA SER A 54 1.41 13.09 5.56
C SER A 54 1.87 11.76 4.94
N GLY A 55 1.85 11.65 3.61
CA GLY A 55 2.38 10.49 2.94
C GLY A 55 1.73 10.20 1.60
N CYS A 56 1.99 9.00 1.12
CA CYS A 56 1.48 8.53 -0.16
C CYS A 56 1.49 6.99 -0.23
N ASP A 57 0.82 6.48 -1.25
CA ASP A 57 0.87 5.08 -1.65
C ASP A 57 1.70 4.99 -2.92
N VAL A 58 2.87 4.32 -2.84
CA VAL A 58 3.77 4.13 -3.98
C VAL A 58 3.49 2.78 -4.61
N TRP A 59 3.08 2.80 -5.87
CA TRP A 59 2.83 1.61 -6.66
C TRP A 59 3.95 1.39 -7.68
N THR A 60 4.36 0.15 -7.87
CA THR A 60 5.25 -0.24 -8.95
C THR A 60 4.50 -1.07 -9.97
N LEU A 61 4.60 -0.67 -11.25
CA LEU A 61 3.96 -1.33 -12.39
C LEU A 61 5.03 -2.16 -13.11
N TYR A 62 4.87 -3.49 -13.13
CA TYR A 62 5.87 -4.40 -13.71
C TYR A 62 5.51 -4.90 -15.11
N GLU A 63 4.22 -4.85 -15.48
CA GLU A 63 3.69 -5.52 -16.67
C GLU A 63 3.03 -4.53 -17.66
N LEU A 64 3.47 -3.25 -17.69
CA LEU A 64 2.89 -2.27 -18.60
C LEU A 64 3.32 -2.54 -20.04
N SER A 65 2.35 -2.65 -20.94
CA SER A 65 2.56 -2.86 -22.37
C SER A 65 1.52 -2.13 -23.22
N TRP A 66 1.92 -1.68 -24.41
CA TRP A 66 1.06 -1.08 -25.43
C TRP A 66 1.62 -1.34 -26.84
N LEU A 67 0.93 -0.90 -27.88
CA LEU A 67 1.43 -0.95 -29.24
C LEU A 67 1.92 0.43 -29.69
N ASN A 68 3.05 0.52 -30.36
CA ASN A 68 3.46 1.76 -31.01
C ASN A 68 2.60 2.05 -32.27
N ALA A 69 2.83 3.18 -32.94
CA ALA A 69 2.08 3.57 -34.14
C ALA A 69 2.10 2.50 -35.25
N LYS A 70 3.15 1.69 -35.34
CA LYS A 70 3.32 0.62 -36.33
C LYS A 70 2.75 -0.73 -35.87
N GLY A 71 2.17 -0.81 -34.65
CA GLY A 71 1.62 -2.05 -34.07
C GLY A 71 2.66 -2.98 -33.44
N LYS A 72 3.91 -2.51 -33.25
CA LYS A 72 4.92 -3.26 -32.52
C LYS A 72 4.67 -3.12 -31.01
N PRO A 73 4.66 -4.23 -30.22
CA PRO A 73 4.55 -4.14 -28.77
C PRO A 73 5.72 -3.36 -28.15
N MET A 74 5.36 -2.52 -27.19
CA MET A 74 6.26 -1.76 -26.33
C MET A 74 6.02 -2.20 -24.89
N VAL A 75 7.05 -2.16 -24.06
CA VAL A 75 6.99 -2.50 -22.62
C VAL A 75 7.70 -1.45 -21.80
N ALA A 76 7.22 -1.24 -20.60
CA ALA A 76 7.82 -0.35 -19.61
C ALA A 76 7.55 -0.86 -18.18
N VAL A 77 8.34 -0.36 -17.23
CA VAL A 77 7.98 -0.38 -15.81
C VAL A 77 7.58 1.02 -15.38
N GLY A 78 6.76 1.12 -14.35
CA GLY A 78 6.26 2.42 -13.89
C GLY A 78 6.26 2.55 -12.39
N GLU A 79 6.26 3.79 -11.96
CA GLU A 79 6.04 4.19 -10.58
C GLU A 79 4.85 5.15 -10.54
N VAL A 80 3.89 4.86 -9.67
CA VAL A 80 2.71 5.69 -9.43
C VAL A 80 2.69 6.09 -7.97
N THR A 81 2.55 7.39 -7.70
CA THR A 81 2.45 7.92 -6.35
C THR A 81 1.10 8.58 -6.16
N ILE A 82 0.29 8.02 -5.28
CA ILE A 82 -1.05 8.51 -4.92
C ILE A 82 -0.95 9.18 -3.55
N PRO A 83 -1.29 10.48 -3.41
CA PRO A 83 -1.26 11.16 -2.11
C PRO A 83 -2.16 10.47 -1.07
N ALA A 84 -1.71 10.41 0.18
CA ALA A 84 -2.54 9.92 1.28
C ALA A 84 -3.77 10.80 1.54
N THR A 85 -3.75 12.06 1.09
CA THR A 85 -4.85 13.02 1.15
C THR A 85 -5.95 12.76 0.12
N SER A 86 -5.69 11.92 -0.90
CA SER A 86 -6.70 11.62 -1.93
C SER A 86 -8.00 11.08 -1.32
N ALA A 87 -9.12 11.44 -1.92
CA ALA A 87 -10.44 11.00 -1.46
C ALA A 87 -10.60 9.48 -1.52
N ASN A 88 -9.97 8.83 -2.52
CA ASN A 88 -10.12 7.41 -2.76
C ASN A 88 -8.76 6.69 -2.84
N LEU A 89 -8.78 5.40 -2.47
CA LEU A 89 -7.85 4.39 -2.96
C LEU A 89 -8.27 3.97 -4.37
N ILE A 90 -7.36 3.37 -5.11
CA ILE A 90 -7.67 2.68 -6.37
C ILE A 90 -7.69 1.18 -6.10
N GLU A 91 -8.80 0.49 -6.44
CA GLU A 91 -8.91 -0.95 -6.24
C GLU A 91 -7.90 -1.69 -7.14
N SER A 92 -7.10 -2.58 -6.56
CA SER A 92 -5.91 -3.15 -7.21
C SER A 92 -6.19 -4.05 -8.41
N LYS A 93 -7.26 -4.86 -8.38
CA LYS A 93 -7.66 -5.69 -9.53
C LYS A 93 -8.16 -4.84 -10.68
N SER A 94 -8.94 -3.79 -10.37
CA SER A 94 -9.43 -2.84 -11.37
C SER A 94 -8.28 -2.09 -12.02
N PHE A 95 -7.28 -1.71 -11.24
CA PHE A 95 -6.07 -1.06 -11.77
C PHE A 95 -5.30 -2.03 -12.70
N LYS A 96 -5.12 -3.29 -12.31
CA LYS A 96 -4.52 -4.29 -13.19
C LYS A 96 -5.31 -4.44 -14.50
N LEU A 97 -6.62 -4.56 -14.43
CA LEU A 97 -7.47 -4.69 -15.63
C LEU A 97 -7.37 -3.45 -16.53
N TYR A 98 -7.34 -2.26 -15.94
CA TYR A 98 -7.11 -1.01 -16.65
C TYR A 98 -5.75 -1.00 -17.37
N LEU A 99 -4.66 -1.41 -16.72
CA LEU A 99 -3.35 -1.52 -17.39
C LEU A 99 -3.38 -2.54 -18.52
N ASN A 100 -4.05 -3.68 -18.35
CA ASN A 100 -4.22 -4.67 -19.42
C ASN A 100 -4.95 -4.13 -20.64
N SER A 101 -5.83 -3.12 -20.47
CA SER A 101 -6.56 -2.50 -21.58
C SER A 101 -5.64 -1.74 -22.55
N PHE A 102 -4.41 -1.44 -22.17
CA PHE A 102 -3.41 -0.89 -23.07
C PHE A 102 -2.78 -1.91 -24.01
N ASN A 103 -2.85 -3.21 -23.71
CA ASN A 103 -2.07 -4.24 -24.40
C ASN A 103 -2.24 -4.27 -25.93
N GLN A 104 -3.41 -3.91 -26.45
CA GLN A 104 -3.70 -3.80 -27.89
C GLN A 104 -4.02 -2.37 -28.31
N THR A 105 -3.76 -1.39 -27.42
CA THR A 105 -3.99 0.03 -27.70
C THR A 105 -2.75 0.66 -28.32
N ARG A 106 -2.93 1.45 -29.38
CA ARG A 106 -1.84 2.15 -30.03
C ARG A 106 -1.59 3.49 -29.33
N CYS A 107 -0.34 3.71 -28.92
CA CYS A 107 0.15 4.98 -28.37
C CYS A 107 1.51 5.28 -28.99
N ASP A 108 1.68 6.50 -29.46
CA ASP A 108 2.86 6.90 -30.25
C ASP A 108 4.12 6.98 -29.38
N SER A 109 3.99 7.25 -28.07
CA SER A 109 5.13 7.36 -27.19
C SER A 109 4.80 6.96 -25.74
N ILE A 110 5.84 6.72 -24.94
CA ILE A 110 5.74 6.44 -23.50
C ILE A 110 5.17 7.65 -22.73
N GLU A 111 5.44 8.87 -23.18
CA GLU A 111 4.96 10.11 -22.57
C GLU A 111 3.43 10.23 -22.73
N ILE A 112 2.89 9.80 -23.85
CA ILE A 112 1.43 9.75 -24.07
C ILE A 112 0.80 8.75 -23.10
N VAL A 113 1.37 7.57 -22.97
CA VAL A 113 0.90 6.56 -21.99
C VAL A 113 0.95 7.12 -20.57
N ALA A 114 2.07 7.75 -20.17
CA ALA A 114 2.20 8.39 -18.86
C ALA A 114 1.14 9.48 -18.61
N ALA A 115 0.85 10.31 -19.62
CA ALA A 115 -0.16 11.33 -19.53
C ALA A 115 -1.58 10.75 -19.37
N MET A 116 -1.91 9.68 -20.10
CA MET A 116 -3.18 8.97 -19.98
C MET A 116 -3.33 8.38 -18.58
N LEU A 117 -2.31 7.67 -18.10
CA LEU A 117 -2.29 7.11 -16.72
C LEU A 117 -2.47 8.21 -15.68
N THR A 118 -1.72 9.30 -15.77
CA THR A 118 -1.82 10.44 -14.84
C THR A 118 -3.24 10.99 -14.78
N LYS A 119 -3.86 11.24 -15.94
CA LYS A 119 -5.22 11.74 -16.04
C LYS A 119 -6.24 10.82 -15.38
N ASP A 120 -6.22 9.54 -15.75
CA ASP A 120 -7.26 8.60 -15.35
C ASP A 120 -7.13 8.20 -13.89
N LEU A 121 -5.89 7.98 -13.42
CA LEU A 121 -5.63 7.65 -12.01
C LEU A 121 -5.94 8.84 -11.10
N SER A 122 -5.65 10.08 -11.53
CA SER A 122 -6.01 11.28 -10.77
C SER A 122 -7.53 11.43 -10.66
N ALA A 123 -8.26 11.18 -11.74
CA ALA A 123 -9.72 11.22 -11.72
C ALA A 123 -10.30 10.15 -10.78
N CYS A 124 -9.74 8.93 -10.76
CA CYS A 124 -10.18 7.84 -9.88
C CYS A 124 -9.84 8.14 -8.42
N ALA A 125 -8.63 8.60 -8.12
CA ALA A 125 -8.17 8.91 -6.76
C ALA A 125 -8.86 10.17 -6.17
N GLY A 126 -9.32 11.08 -7.03
CA GLY A 126 -9.89 12.38 -6.62
C GLY A 126 -8.83 13.42 -6.23
N GLU A 127 -7.57 13.20 -6.62
CA GLU A 127 -6.43 14.10 -6.39
C GLU A 127 -5.34 13.84 -7.43
N THR A 128 -4.42 14.79 -7.62
CA THR A 128 -3.32 14.66 -8.60
C THR A 128 -2.41 13.50 -8.25
N VAL A 129 -2.31 12.52 -9.15
CA VAL A 129 -1.43 11.35 -9.06
C VAL A 129 -0.17 11.59 -9.90
N LYS A 130 0.99 11.27 -9.36
CA LYS A 130 2.25 11.31 -10.11
C LYS A 130 2.53 9.96 -10.76
N VAL A 131 2.83 9.96 -12.07
CA VAL A 131 3.21 8.78 -12.83
C VAL A 131 4.58 8.99 -13.46
N THR A 132 5.48 8.03 -13.30
CA THR A 132 6.78 8.01 -13.97
C THR A 132 6.96 6.66 -14.63
N LEU A 133 7.21 6.65 -15.94
CA LEU A 133 7.44 5.42 -16.71
C LEU A 133 8.90 5.34 -17.17
N PHE A 134 9.45 4.14 -17.13
CA PHE A 134 10.84 3.87 -17.51
C PHE A 134 10.90 2.80 -18.58
N PRO A 135 11.60 3.03 -19.70
CA PRO A 135 12.10 1.94 -20.54
C PRO A 135 12.93 0.97 -19.69
N LEU A 136 12.89 -0.32 -19.98
CA LEU A 136 13.51 -1.34 -19.13
C LEU A 136 15.00 -1.08 -18.85
N ASP A 137 15.75 -0.63 -19.89
CA ASP A 137 17.18 -0.32 -19.76
C ASP A 137 17.49 0.93 -18.90
N LYS A 138 16.47 1.73 -18.57
CA LYS A 138 16.60 2.95 -17.76
C LYS A 138 15.91 2.85 -16.41
N ALA A 139 15.30 1.71 -16.11
CA ALA A 139 14.62 1.48 -14.84
C ALA A 139 15.63 1.33 -13.69
N PRO A 140 15.27 1.74 -12.46
CA PRO A 140 16.10 1.43 -11.29
C PRO A 140 16.25 -0.09 -11.12
N HIS A 141 17.49 -0.59 -11.02
CA HIS A 141 17.77 -2.03 -11.01
C HIS A 141 18.24 -2.59 -9.65
N GLN A 142 18.32 -1.76 -8.62
CA GLN A 142 18.85 -2.19 -7.33
C GLN A 142 17.82 -2.95 -6.51
N ILE A 143 18.20 -4.15 -6.03
CA ILE A 143 17.54 -4.83 -4.93
C ILE A 143 18.14 -4.28 -3.64
N ALA A 144 17.29 -3.69 -2.81
CA ALA A 144 17.70 -3.04 -1.58
C ALA A 144 17.29 -3.85 -0.35
N GLN A 145 17.87 -3.51 0.79
CA GLN A 145 17.40 -3.93 2.10
C GLN A 145 16.74 -2.75 2.80
N LEU A 146 15.72 -3.04 3.61
CA LEU A 146 15.13 -2.02 4.47
C LEU A 146 16.12 -1.62 5.57
N PRO A 147 16.16 -0.33 5.94
CA PRO A 147 17.00 0.15 7.02
C PRO A 147 16.51 -0.34 8.39
N GLY A 148 17.35 -0.18 9.40
CA GLY A 148 17.01 -0.38 10.80
C GLY A 148 17.30 -1.78 11.34
N GLU A 149 17.06 -1.94 12.64
CA GLU A 149 17.18 -3.21 13.37
C GLU A 149 16.04 -4.15 12.99
N CYS A 150 16.35 -5.40 12.65
CA CYS A 150 15.35 -6.43 12.40
C CYS A 150 14.86 -6.99 13.75
N ILE A 151 13.55 -7.01 13.96
CA ILE A 151 12.95 -7.52 15.20
C ILE A 151 12.40 -8.95 15.05
N ASP A 152 12.60 -9.59 13.92
CA ASP A 152 12.02 -10.91 13.63
C ASP A 152 12.62 -12.05 14.45
N GLU A 153 13.83 -11.86 14.98
CA GLU A 153 14.57 -12.86 15.77
C GLU A 153 14.20 -12.87 17.27
N GLN A 154 13.14 -12.14 17.68
CA GLN A 154 12.67 -12.19 19.07
C GLN A 154 12.15 -13.58 19.39
N ASP A 155 12.62 -14.18 20.50
CA ASP A 155 12.18 -15.49 20.99
C ASP A 155 10.83 -15.36 21.72
N ILE A 156 9.75 -15.39 20.93
CA ILE A 156 8.38 -15.20 21.42
C ILE A 156 7.49 -16.38 21.06
N GLU A 157 6.59 -16.73 21.97
CA GLU A 157 5.48 -17.65 21.70
C GLU A 157 4.25 -16.84 21.24
N VAL A 158 3.56 -17.31 20.20
CA VAL A 158 2.34 -16.70 19.66
C VAL A 158 1.30 -17.78 19.45
N ASP A 159 0.15 -17.64 20.07
CA ASP A 159 -0.98 -18.56 20.02
C ASP A 159 -2.26 -17.92 19.45
N ASN A 160 -2.26 -16.59 19.27
CA ASN A 160 -3.36 -15.85 18.68
C ASN A 160 -2.88 -15.01 17.48
N TYR A 161 -3.61 -15.08 16.36
CA TYR A 161 -3.30 -14.41 15.11
C TYR A 161 -4.41 -13.44 14.66
N GLU A 162 -5.37 -13.18 15.54
CA GLU A 162 -6.40 -12.16 15.33
C GLU A 162 -5.87 -10.77 15.69
N PHE A 163 -6.26 -9.77 14.92
CA PHE A 163 -5.82 -8.40 15.14
C PHE A 163 -6.20 -7.90 16.55
N ASP A 164 -5.19 -7.41 17.26
CA ASP A 164 -5.33 -6.86 18.60
C ASP A 164 -4.36 -5.69 18.84
N ALA A 165 -4.88 -4.47 18.79
CA ALA A 165 -4.10 -3.26 19.06
C ALA A 165 -3.64 -3.17 20.53
N SER A 166 -4.33 -3.82 21.46
CA SER A 166 -4.00 -3.80 22.89
C SER A 166 -2.65 -4.48 23.22
N LEU A 167 -2.09 -5.28 22.29
CA LEU A 167 -0.75 -5.84 22.40
C LEU A 167 0.34 -4.76 22.50
N LEU A 168 0.07 -3.54 22.07
CA LEU A 168 0.95 -2.38 22.24
C LEU A 168 0.83 -1.73 23.63
N GLN A 169 -0.10 -2.17 24.47
CA GLN A 169 -0.27 -1.60 25.81
C GLN A 169 0.99 -1.85 26.66
N GLY A 170 1.57 -0.74 27.17
CA GLY A 170 2.82 -0.80 27.91
C GLY A 170 4.04 -1.20 27.06
N ALA A 171 3.99 -1.04 25.74
CA ALA A 171 5.14 -1.23 24.86
C ALA A 171 6.11 -0.04 24.89
N ALA A 172 5.67 1.12 25.37
CA ALA A 172 6.48 2.32 25.51
C ALA A 172 7.29 2.29 26.83
N GLY A 173 8.61 2.25 26.71
CA GLY A 173 9.53 2.32 27.85
C GLY A 173 9.77 3.76 28.33
N SER A 174 10.55 3.95 29.38
CA SER A 174 10.87 5.26 29.94
C SER A 174 12.02 5.98 29.23
N LYS A 175 12.87 5.26 28.49
CA LYS A 175 14.03 5.82 27.78
C LYS A 175 13.58 6.44 26.46
N LEU A 176 13.96 7.69 26.19
CA LEU A 176 13.75 8.32 24.89
C LEU A 176 14.88 7.93 23.93
N VAL A 177 14.50 7.58 22.71
CA VAL A 177 15.43 7.13 21.66
C VAL A 177 14.99 7.68 20.29
N GLU A 178 15.91 7.65 19.33
CA GLU A 178 15.62 7.75 17.92
C GLU A 178 16.10 6.45 17.26
N GLU A 179 15.17 5.69 16.70
CA GLU A 179 15.44 4.33 16.20
C GLU A 179 14.68 4.05 14.90
N THR A 180 15.23 3.13 14.14
CA THR A 180 14.55 2.52 12.99
C THR A 180 14.49 1.02 13.22
N LEU A 181 13.28 0.47 13.21
CA LEU A 181 13.00 -0.96 13.34
C LEU A 181 12.39 -1.48 12.04
N ARG A 182 12.64 -2.75 11.73
CA ARG A 182 11.98 -3.42 10.61
C ARG A 182 11.52 -4.82 10.96
N SER A 183 10.47 -5.26 10.26
CA SER A 183 10.02 -6.65 10.29
C SER A 183 9.64 -7.12 8.89
N HIS A 184 9.91 -8.38 8.58
CA HIS A 184 9.50 -9.06 7.34
C HIS A 184 8.29 -9.99 7.56
N LEU A 185 7.74 -10.00 8.78
CA LEU A 185 6.67 -10.90 9.20
C LEU A 185 5.26 -10.29 9.06
N LEU A 186 5.16 -9.03 8.61
CA LEU A 186 3.85 -8.43 8.35
C LEU A 186 3.12 -9.25 7.27
N LYS A 187 1.93 -9.71 7.64
CA LYS A 187 1.02 -10.42 6.75
C LYS A 187 -0.41 -10.03 7.10
N SER A 188 -1.16 -9.60 6.14
CA SER A 188 -2.60 -9.39 6.23
C SER A 188 -3.31 -10.20 5.15
N ASN A 189 -4.61 -10.03 5.00
CA ASN A 189 -5.37 -10.59 3.90
C ASN A 189 -6.06 -9.47 3.12
N CYS A 190 -6.23 -9.69 1.85
CA CYS A 190 -7.08 -8.85 1.03
C CYS A 190 -8.50 -8.80 1.60
N LEU A 191 -9.06 -7.60 1.73
CA LEU A 191 -10.39 -7.39 2.32
C LEU A 191 -11.49 -8.17 1.60
N VAL A 192 -11.37 -8.34 0.28
CA VAL A 192 -12.42 -8.93 -0.57
C VAL A 192 -12.20 -10.41 -0.84
N THR A 193 -10.97 -10.83 -1.13
CA THR A 193 -10.66 -12.22 -1.54
C THR A 193 -10.12 -13.09 -0.43
N SER A 194 -9.82 -12.50 0.74
CA SER A 194 -9.13 -13.16 1.87
C SER A 194 -7.80 -13.84 1.48
N GLN A 195 -7.23 -13.48 0.31
CA GLN A 195 -5.91 -13.97 -0.09
C GLN A 195 -4.80 -13.25 0.68
N PRO A 196 -3.68 -13.94 0.99
CA PRO A 196 -2.61 -13.35 1.80
C PRO A 196 -1.89 -12.20 1.08
N ASP A 197 -1.63 -11.14 1.84
CA ASP A 197 -0.82 -9.99 1.45
C ASP A 197 0.45 -9.96 2.34
N TRP A 198 1.59 -10.31 1.76
CA TRP A 198 2.87 -10.37 2.45
C TRP A 198 3.60 -9.05 2.37
N GLY A 199 4.02 -8.52 3.50
CA GLY A 199 4.72 -7.24 3.58
C GLY A 199 5.99 -7.28 4.42
N SER A 200 6.84 -6.30 4.19
CA SER A 200 7.91 -5.90 5.09
C SER A 200 7.65 -4.48 5.54
N VAL A 201 7.77 -4.19 6.82
CA VAL A 201 7.47 -2.89 7.40
C VAL A 201 8.71 -2.27 8.05
N VAL A 202 8.87 -0.96 7.89
CA VAL A 202 9.82 -0.11 8.61
C VAL A 202 9.06 0.84 9.50
N ILE A 203 9.50 0.93 10.74
CA ILE A 203 9.00 1.88 11.74
C ILE A 203 10.18 2.72 12.19
N ARG A 204 10.22 3.99 11.75
CA ARG A 204 11.21 4.97 12.21
C ARG A 204 10.55 5.93 13.17
N TYR A 205 11.14 6.13 14.33
CA TYR A 205 10.52 6.96 15.34
C TYR A 205 11.53 7.66 16.25
N LYS A 206 11.08 8.76 16.85
CA LYS A 206 11.72 9.43 17.98
C LYS A 206 10.71 9.50 19.12
N GLY A 207 11.03 8.90 20.25
CA GLY A 207 10.12 8.82 21.40
C GLY A 207 10.52 7.76 22.42
N PRO A 208 9.57 7.29 23.24
CA PRO A 208 9.80 6.20 24.17
C PRO A 208 10.28 4.94 23.47
N LYS A 209 11.34 4.30 24.01
CA LYS A 209 11.89 3.07 23.44
C LYS A 209 10.83 1.97 23.42
N LEU A 210 10.57 1.41 22.23
CA LEU A 210 9.57 0.36 22.04
C LEU A 210 10.09 -1.01 22.51
N ASP A 211 9.22 -1.75 23.19
CA ASP A 211 9.40 -3.18 23.48
C ASP A 211 9.29 -3.97 22.17
N ARG A 212 10.38 -4.67 21.78
CA ARG A 212 10.46 -5.40 20.51
C ARG A 212 9.51 -6.60 20.45
N GLU A 213 9.35 -7.30 21.56
CA GLU A 213 8.47 -8.48 21.62
C GLU A 213 7.00 -8.06 21.46
N LYS A 214 6.57 -7.03 22.19
CA LYS A 214 5.20 -6.49 22.07
C LYS A 214 4.92 -5.95 20.68
N LEU A 215 5.87 -5.20 20.10
CA LEU A 215 5.75 -4.70 18.73
C LEU A 215 5.64 -5.85 17.73
N LEU A 216 6.47 -6.89 17.87
CA LEU A 216 6.44 -8.03 16.98
C LEU A 216 5.12 -8.82 17.11
N ARG A 217 4.63 -9.07 18.32
CA ARG A 217 3.31 -9.69 18.55
C ARG A 217 2.18 -8.90 17.91
N TYR A 218 2.23 -7.58 18.05
CA TYR A 218 1.25 -6.68 17.41
C TYR A 218 1.28 -6.81 15.88
N LEU A 219 2.48 -6.78 15.25
CA LEU A 219 2.59 -6.95 13.80
C LEU A 219 2.10 -8.34 13.34
N ILE A 220 2.36 -9.39 14.13
CA ILE A 220 1.90 -10.75 13.84
C ILE A 220 0.37 -10.87 13.97
N SER A 221 -0.29 -10.07 14.81
CA SER A 221 -1.74 -10.11 14.98
C SER A 221 -2.52 -9.72 13.70
N PHE A 222 -1.88 -9.06 12.74
CA PHE A 222 -2.47 -8.82 11.42
C PHE A 222 -2.65 -10.08 10.57
N ARG A 223 -2.11 -11.21 10.98
CA ARG A 223 -1.99 -12.41 10.14
C ARG A 223 -3.31 -12.94 9.60
N GLN A 224 -4.41 -12.74 10.29
CA GLN A 224 -5.77 -13.09 9.83
C GLN A 224 -6.64 -11.86 9.57
N HIS A 225 -6.08 -10.65 9.66
CA HIS A 225 -6.80 -9.40 9.48
C HIS A 225 -7.03 -9.10 7.99
N ASN A 226 -8.29 -8.80 7.63
CA ASN A 226 -8.68 -8.46 6.27
C ASN A 226 -8.78 -6.93 6.13
N GLU A 227 -7.89 -6.34 5.34
CA GLU A 227 -7.84 -4.90 5.11
C GLU A 227 -7.01 -4.60 3.84
N PHE A 228 -7.21 -3.41 3.22
CA PHE A 228 -6.32 -2.95 2.16
C PHE A 228 -4.93 -2.59 2.73
N HIS A 229 -3.88 -2.69 1.91
CA HIS A 229 -2.50 -2.40 2.31
C HIS A 229 -2.35 -1.02 2.94
N GLU A 230 -2.94 -0.02 2.30
CA GLU A 230 -2.90 1.38 2.72
C GLU A 230 -3.56 1.57 4.08
N GLN A 231 -4.67 0.90 4.29
CA GLN A 231 -5.44 0.95 5.53
C GLN A 231 -4.70 0.27 6.68
N CYS A 232 -4.03 -0.87 6.43
CA CYS A 232 -3.17 -1.53 7.42
C CYS A 232 -2.08 -0.59 7.93
N ILE A 233 -1.45 0.17 7.04
CA ILE A 233 -0.35 1.07 7.42
C ILE A 233 -0.85 2.32 8.16
N GLU A 234 -2.00 2.86 7.78
CA GLU A 234 -2.67 3.92 8.55
C GLU A 234 -3.02 3.42 9.96
N ARG A 235 -3.55 2.21 10.10
CA ARG A 235 -3.85 1.58 11.40
C ARG A 235 -2.61 1.43 12.25
N ILE A 236 -1.51 0.87 11.71
CA ILE A 236 -0.25 0.71 12.45
C ILE A 236 0.26 2.08 12.92
N PHE A 237 0.18 3.12 12.08
CA PHE A 237 0.58 4.47 12.45
C PHE A 237 -0.26 5.00 13.62
N ILE A 238 -1.57 4.87 13.55
CA ILE A 238 -2.50 5.37 14.58
C ILE A 238 -2.33 4.60 15.89
N ASP A 239 -2.25 3.27 15.85
CA ASP A 239 -2.08 2.44 17.04
C ASP A 239 -0.76 2.77 17.76
N LEU A 240 0.35 2.92 17.02
CA LEU A 240 1.63 3.34 17.59
C LEU A 240 1.56 4.75 18.19
N LYS A 241 0.88 5.69 17.54
CA LYS A 241 0.66 7.04 18.09
C LYS A 241 -0.16 6.98 19.36
N HIS A 242 -1.18 6.15 19.42
CA HIS A 242 -2.07 6.03 20.57
C HIS A 242 -1.37 5.38 21.78
N TYR A 243 -0.78 4.21 21.58
CA TYR A 243 -0.23 3.40 22.68
C TYR A 243 1.19 3.80 23.08
N CYS A 244 2.01 4.29 22.14
CA CYS A 244 3.43 4.52 22.38
C CYS A 244 3.83 5.99 22.33
N GLN A 245 2.97 6.87 21.83
CA GLN A 245 3.11 8.34 21.83
C GLN A 245 4.47 8.87 21.35
N PRO A 246 5.04 8.37 20.24
CA PRO A 246 6.26 8.94 19.68
C PRO A 246 6.03 10.39 19.21
N GLU A 247 7.04 11.25 19.37
CA GLU A 247 7.06 12.62 18.84
C GLU A 247 7.08 12.60 17.31
N GLN A 248 7.99 11.78 16.74
CA GLN A 248 8.14 11.55 15.33
C GLN A 248 7.87 10.08 15.02
N LEU A 249 7.13 9.83 13.95
CA LEU A 249 6.79 8.47 13.53
C LEU A 249 6.67 8.40 12.01
N THR A 250 7.33 7.41 11.43
CA THR A 250 7.13 6.92 10.08
C THR A 250 6.76 5.45 10.13
N VAL A 251 5.74 5.07 9.38
CA VAL A 251 5.42 3.68 9.06
C VAL A 251 5.42 3.53 7.55
N TYR A 252 6.27 2.66 7.04
CA TYR A 252 6.42 2.39 5.61
C TYR A 252 6.44 0.90 5.36
N ALA A 253 5.52 0.40 4.56
CA ALA A 253 5.53 -1.01 4.17
C ALA A 253 5.84 -1.20 2.69
N ARG A 254 6.45 -2.35 2.40
CA ARG A 254 6.72 -2.86 1.07
C ARG A 254 6.05 -4.22 0.94
N TYR A 255 4.98 -4.28 0.14
CA TYR A 255 4.25 -5.52 -0.09
C TYR A 255 4.76 -6.26 -1.32
N THR A 256 4.62 -7.58 -1.30
CA THR A 256 4.92 -8.40 -2.48
C THR A 256 3.94 -8.10 -3.60
N ARG A 257 4.43 -8.13 -4.84
CA ARG A 257 3.56 -7.89 -6.00
C ARG A 257 2.53 -8.99 -6.19
N ARG A 258 1.37 -8.56 -6.66
CA ARG A 258 0.27 -9.43 -7.07
C ARG A 258 -0.26 -8.94 -8.42
N GLY A 259 -0.33 -9.85 -9.40
CA GLY A 259 -0.82 -9.47 -10.71
C GLY A 259 -0.01 -8.39 -11.41
N GLY A 260 1.31 -8.33 -11.21
CA GLY A 260 2.20 -7.35 -11.84
C GLY A 260 2.20 -5.97 -11.19
N LEU A 261 1.63 -5.83 -9.99
CA LEU A 261 1.61 -4.59 -9.19
C LEU A 261 2.08 -4.85 -7.78
N ASP A 262 2.81 -3.93 -7.18
CA ASP A 262 2.98 -3.83 -5.72
C ASP A 262 2.48 -2.49 -5.20
N ILE A 263 2.12 -2.46 -3.91
CA ILE A 263 1.56 -1.31 -3.23
C ILE A 263 2.37 -1.08 -1.96
N ASN A 264 2.95 0.12 -1.83
CA ASN A 264 3.90 0.43 -0.77
C ASN A 264 3.46 1.72 -0.05
N PRO A 265 2.59 1.61 0.96
CA PRO A 265 2.07 2.77 1.67
C PRO A 265 3.12 3.36 2.61
N PHE A 266 3.26 4.68 2.58
CA PHE A 266 4.12 5.47 3.44
C PHE A 266 3.29 6.49 4.22
N ARG A 267 3.45 6.53 5.54
CA ARG A 267 2.83 7.51 6.44
C ARG A 267 3.88 8.06 7.41
N SER A 268 3.96 9.38 7.52
CA SER A 268 4.91 10.05 8.41
C SER A 268 4.38 11.39 8.90
N ASN A 269 4.77 11.79 10.11
CA ASN A 269 4.50 13.12 10.63
C ASN A 269 5.74 14.04 10.61
N PHE A 270 6.88 13.59 10.05
CA PHE A 270 8.12 14.38 10.09
C PHE A 270 9.00 14.29 8.84
N GLU A 271 8.87 13.27 7.99
CA GLU A 271 9.74 13.10 6.83
C GLU A 271 8.97 12.80 5.54
N ALA A 272 9.60 13.05 4.41
CA ALA A 272 9.07 12.73 3.09
C ALA A 272 9.33 11.26 2.73
N VAL A 273 8.55 10.74 1.77
CA VAL A 273 8.74 9.39 1.24
C VAL A 273 10.15 9.23 0.63
N PRO A 274 10.89 8.17 0.98
CA PRO A 274 12.20 7.90 0.40
C PRO A 274 12.06 7.48 -1.08
N ALA A 275 13.20 7.47 -1.80
CA ALA A 275 13.25 6.92 -3.14
C ALA A 275 12.67 5.50 -3.17
N ASN A 276 11.95 5.18 -4.25
CA ASN A 276 11.36 3.86 -4.39
C ASN A 276 12.45 2.80 -4.53
N LEU A 277 12.40 1.80 -3.65
CA LEU A 277 13.35 0.69 -3.60
C LEU A 277 12.61 -0.59 -3.92
N ARG A 278 13.30 -1.57 -4.47
CA ARG A 278 12.76 -2.92 -4.65
C ARG A 278 13.43 -3.87 -3.67
N LEU A 279 12.62 -4.65 -2.95
CA LEU A 279 13.11 -5.72 -2.08
C LEU A 279 13.18 -7.04 -2.83
N ILE A 280 13.92 -8.01 -2.28
CA ILE A 280 14.09 -9.33 -2.91
C ILE A 280 12.76 -10.10 -3.09
N ARG A 281 11.73 -9.79 -2.30
CA ARG A 281 10.40 -10.42 -2.40
C ARG A 281 9.41 -9.67 -3.30
N GLN A 282 9.80 -8.56 -3.90
CA GLN A 282 8.93 -7.76 -4.77
C GLN A 282 9.14 -8.07 -6.26
#